data_db36d9fb5f2c0dfbf6e9250069ff366f
#
_entry.id   db36d9fb5f2c0dfbf6e9250069ff366f
#
_cell.length_a   1.000
_cell.length_b   1.000
_cell.length_c   1.000
_cell.angle_alpha   90.00
_cell.angle_beta   90.00
_cell.angle_gamma   90.00
#
_symmetry.space_group_name_H-M   'P 1'
#
loop_
_entity.id
_entity.type
_entity.pdbx_description
1 polymer ?
#
loop_
_entity_poly.entity_id
_entity_poly.type
_entity_poly.pdbx_seq_one_letter_code
_entity_poly.pdbx_strand_id
1 'polypeptide(L)'
;MLSDTHPNAQWLSDVYRGGAAIASDPSLDDDERARRLQAHSQSMMERMSPNMIIHTGGVRLTVTAGMDFLTKYHKRRAMLADANVEPLGFDQILADDHYGIVHGTFRTTRGDAVWTRVGMGAWRFEDGIAVEHWELSDGPKWDEWFLAGDPDFNGSALEYWTRGV
;
A
#
# COMPACT_ATOMS: atom_id res chain seq x y z
N MET A 1 13.30 -20.30 6.35
CA MET A 1 13.97 -19.81 5.09
C MET A 1 12.91 -19.17 4.24
N LEU A 2 13.15 -17.97 3.74
CA LEU A 2 12.20 -17.24 2.89
C LEU A 2 11.92 -18.00 1.59
N SER A 3 10.64 -18.12 1.22
CA SER A 3 10.16 -18.81 0.02
C SER A 3 8.97 -18.09 -0.59
N ASP A 4 8.79 -18.17 -1.89
CA ASP A 4 7.64 -17.66 -2.63
C ASP A 4 6.41 -18.60 -2.50
N THR A 5 6.62 -19.85 -2.11
CA THR A 5 5.56 -20.84 -1.91
C THR A 5 5.03 -20.90 -0.47
N HIS A 6 5.63 -20.14 0.45
CA HIS A 6 5.19 -20.09 1.84
C HIS A 6 3.77 -19.48 1.94
N PRO A 7 2.87 -19.97 2.85
CA PRO A 7 1.52 -19.42 2.99
C PRO A 7 1.47 -17.90 3.23
N ASN A 8 2.46 -17.35 3.95
CA ASN A 8 2.59 -15.90 4.15
C ASN A 8 2.98 -15.19 2.85
N ALA A 9 3.83 -15.77 2.00
CA ALA A 9 4.17 -15.19 0.70
C ALA A 9 2.97 -15.21 -0.25
N GLN A 10 2.17 -16.26 -0.23
CA GLN A 10 0.94 -16.34 -1.02
C GLN A 10 -0.06 -15.26 -0.56
N TRP A 11 -0.26 -15.10 0.75
CA TRP A 11 -1.11 -14.03 1.26
C TRP A 11 -0.60 -12.65 0.88
N LEU A 12 0.71 -12.39 0.97
CA LEU A 12 1.30 -11.13 0.50
C LEU A 12 1.07 -10.92 -1.01
N SER A 13 1.18 -11.98 -1.80
CA SER A 13 0.87 -11.92 -3.23
C SER A 13 -0.58 -11.50 -3.46
N ASP A 14 -1.51 -12.03 -2.70
CA ASP A 14 -2.92 -11.64 -2.77
C ASP A 14 -3.12 -10.19 -2.35
N VAL A 15 -2.47 -9.74 -1.26
CA VAL A 15 -2.52 -8.34 -0.81
C VAL A 15 -2.11 -7.36 -1.91
N TYR A 16 -0.98 -7.64 -2.57
CA TYR A 16 -0.39 -6.67 -3.52
C TYR A 16 -0.88 -6.83 -4.95
N ARG A 17 -1.24 -8.04 -5.38
CA ARG A 17 -1.66 -8.33 -6.77
C ARG A 17 -3.16 -8.49 -6.92
N GLY A 18 -3.84 -9.04 -5.92
CA GLY A 18 -5.26 -9.36 -6.00
C GLY A 18 -6.13 -8.12 -6.21
N GLY A 19 -5.89 -7.07 -5.43
CA GLY A 19 -6.62 -5.81 -5.60
C GLY A 19 -6.37 -5.16 -6.97
N ALA A 20 -5.13 -5.18 -7.44
CA ALA A 20 -4.78 -4.65 -8.76
C ALA A 20 -5.44 -5.45 -9.89
N ALA A 21 -5.47 -6.78 -9.77
CA ALA A 21 -6.14 -7.65 -10.75
C ALA A 21 -7.65 -7.36 -10.84
N ILE A 22 -8.33 -7.21 -9.70
CA ILE A 22 -9.74 -6.84 -9.66
C ILE A 22 -9.97 -5.45 -10.27
N ALA A 23 -9.13 -4.47 -9.90
CA ALA A 23 -9.26 -3.10 -10.38
C ALA A 23 -9.08 -2.97 -11.90
N SER A 24 -8.23 -3.80 -12.50
CA SER A 24 -7.91 -3.80 -13.94
C SER A 24 -8.75 -4.76 -14.77
N ASP A 25 -9.65 -5.54 -14.17
CA ASP A 25 -10.48 -6.51 -14.92
C ASP A 25 -11.54 -5.78 -15.77
N PRO A 26 -11.40 -5.81 -17.12
CA PRO A 26 -12.32 -5.12 -18.01
C PRO A 26 -13.69 -5.80 -18.11
N SER A 27 -13.85 -7.02 -17.59
CA SER A 27 -15.12 -7.75 -17.59
C SER A 27 -16.06 -7.31 -16.47
N LEU A 28 -15.57 -6.55 -15.49
CA LEU A 28 -16.34 -6.09 -14.33
C LEU A 28 -16.94 -4.71 -14.60
N ASP A 29 -18.23 -4.56 -14.32
CA ASP A 29 -18.82 -3.24 -14.15
C ASP A 29 -18.36 -2.59 -12.85
N ASP A 30 -18.68 -1.31 -12.65
CA ASP A 30 -18.18 -0.53 -11.51
C ASP A 30 -18.72 -1.04 -10.17
N ASP A 31 -20.00 -1.50 -10.14
CA ASP A 31 -20.63 -2.01 -8.91
C ASP A 31 -20.03 -3.36 -8.51
N GLU A 32 -19.82 -4.27 -9.46
CA GLU A 32 -19.18 -5.57 -9.21
C GLU A 32 -17.72 -5.38 -8.80
N ARG A 33 -17.00 -4.49 -9.47
CA ARG A 33 -15.62 -4.15 -9.12
C ARG A 33 -15.52 -3.62 -7.69
N ALA A 34 -16.39 -2.69 -7.31
CA ALA A 34 -16.41 -2.15 -5.95
C ALA A 34 -16.70 -3.25 -4.91
N ARG A 35 -17.68 -4.14 -5.16
CA ARG A 35 -17.99 -5.25 -4.27
C ARG A 35 -16.82 -6.22 -4.11
N ARG A 36 -16.15 -6.58 -5.20
CA ARG A 36 -14.99 -7.48 -5.16
C ARG A 36 -13.80 -6.86 -4.45
N LEU A 37 -13.52 -5.58 -4.67
CA LEU A 37 -12.48 -4.85 -3.96
C LEU A 37 -12.75 -4.79 -2.45
N GLN A 38 -14.00 -4.57 -2.07
CA GLN A 38 -14.41 -4.58 -0.66
C GLN A 38 -14.23 -5.96 -0.03
N ALA A 39 -14.71 -7.02 -0.69
CA ALA A 39 -14.56 -8.39 -0.21
C ALA A 39 -13.09 -8.79 -0.09
N HIS A 40 -12.28 -8.42 -1.09
CA HIS A 40 -10.84 -8.64 -1.09
C HIS A 40 -10.18 -7.93 0.11
N SER A 41 -10.48 -6.66 0.31
CA SER A 41 -9.95 -5.89 1.45
C SER A 41 -10.33 -6.53 2.80
N GLN A 42 -11.56 -6.98 2.95
CA GLN A 42 -12.01 -7.67 4.18
C GLN A 42 -11.23 -8.96 4.41
N SER A 43 -11.07 -9.79 3.39
CA SER A 43 -10.31 -11.05 3.51
C SER A 43 -8.84 -10.82 3.86
N MET A 44 -8.23 -9.73 3.38
CA MET A 44 -6.85 -9.37 3.76
C MET A 44 -6.76 -8.98 5.23
N MET A 45 -7.74 -8.23 5.73
CA MET A 45 -7.78 -7.77 7.13
C MET A 45 -7.96 -8.92 8.13
N GLU A 46 -8.53 -10.06 7.75
CA GLU A 46 -8.68 -11.23 8.63
C GLU A 46 -7.34 -11.79 9.13
N ARG A 47 -6.26 -11.54 8.40
CA ARG A 47 -4.91 -11.94 8.78
C ARG A 47 -4.04 -10.77 9.28
N MET A 48 -4.63 -9.65 9.61
CA MET A 48 -3.95 -8.51 10.22
C MET A 48 -4.32 -8.41 11.70
N SER A 49 -3.32 -8.17 12.53
CA SER A 49 -3.55 -7.90 13.95
C SER A 49 -4.36 -6.63 14.12
N PRO A 50 -5.35 -6.59 15.05
CA PRO A 50 -6.04 -5.36 15.41
C PRO A 50 -5.10 -4.31 16.03
N ASN A 51 -3.92 -4.73 16.47
CA ASN A 51 -2.87 -3.87 17.02
C ASN A 51 -1.65 -3.76 16.09
N MET A 52 -1.83 -4.03 14.80
CA MET A 52 -0.76 -3.97 13.83
C MET A 52 -0.06 -2.62 13.85
N ILE A 53 1.26 -2.64 13.73
CA ILE A 53 2.10 -1.46 13.63
C ILE A 53 2.49 -1.24 12.18
N ILE A 54 2.34 -0.02 11.70
CA ILE A 54 2.69 0.37 10.33
C ILE A 54 3.77 1.45 10.40
N HIS A 55 4.86 1.23 9.67
CA HIS A 55 5.93 2.20 9.45
C HIS A 55 5.87 2.69 8.01
N THR A 56 5.56 3.95 7.81
CA THR A 56 5.50 4.58 6.49
C THR A 56 6.01 6.01 6.54
N GLY A 57 6.72 6.47 5.52
CA GLY A 57 7.26 7.83 5.47
C GLY A 57 8.14 8.22 6.66
N GLY A 58 8.77 7.25 7.34
CA GLY A 58 9.56 7.48 8.56
C GLY A 58 8.72 7.57 9.85
N VAL A 59 7.43 7.33 9.78
CA VAL A 59 6.50 7.40 10.92
C VAL A 59 6.10 6.00 11.35
N ARG A 60 5.94 5.79 12.65
CA ARG A 60 5.37 4.57 13.24
C ARG A 60 3.93 4.83 13.65
N LEU A 61 3.00 4.10 13.06
CA LEU A 61 1.56 4.23 13.30
C LEU A 61 1.00 2.93 13.88
N THR A 62 -0.03 3.05 14.74
CA THR A 62 -0.89 1.91 15.09
C THR A 62 -1.81 1.57 13.91
N VAL A 63 -2.49 0.41 13.93
CA VAL A 63 -3.43 0.06 12.86
C VAL A 63 -4.53 1.10 12.70
N THR A 64 -5.05 1.66 13.79
CA THR A 64 -6.07 2.72 13.74
C THR A 64 -5.53 3.96 13.01
N ALA A 65 -4.33 4.43 13.42
CA ALA A 65 -3.67 5.53 12.74
C ALA A 65 -3.29 5.18 11.30
N GLY A 66 -2.92 3.92 11.02
CA GLY A 66 -2.70 3.40 9.68
C GLY A 66 -3.95 3.40 8.82
N MET A 67 -5.11 3.06 9.38
CA MET A 67 -6.40 3.17 8.67
C MET A 67 -6.78 4.62 8.39
N ASP A 68 -6.51 5.53 9.32
CA ASP A 68 -6.69 6.96 9.09
C ASP A 68 -5.74 7.48 8.00
N PHE A 69 -4.49 7.03 8.01
CA PHE A 69 -3.54 7.29 6.94
C PHE A 69 -4.06 6.80 5.59
N LEU A 70 -4.51 5.54 5.49
CA LEU A 70 -5.06 4.98 4.25
C LEU A 70 -6.30 5.75 3.78
N THR A 71 -7.16 6.16 4.70
CA THR A 71 -8.33 6.99 4.38
C THR A 71 -7.93 8.33 3.80
N LYS A 72 -6.95 9.02 4.42
CA LYS A 72 -6.39 10.26 3.90
C LYS A 72 -5.71 10.04 2.53
N TYR A 73 -4.94 8.97 2.41
CA TYR A 73 -4.26 8.61 1.16
C TYR A 73 -5.27 8.40 0.02
N HIS A 74 -6.31 7.61 0.24
CA HIS A 74 -7.34 7.36 -0.78
C HIS A 74 -8.13 8.62 -1.14
N LYS A 75 -8.48 9.43 -0.13
CA LYS A 75 -9.13 10.73 -0.36
C LYS A 75 -8.25 11.63 -1.22
N ARG A 76 -6.96 11.74 -0.88
CA ARG A 76 -6.02 12.54 -1.64
C ARG A 76 -5.86 12.02 -3.06
N ARG A 77 -5.75 10.71 -3.24
CA ARG A 77 -5.65 10.08 -4.56
C ARG A 77 -6.87 10.37 -5.43
N ALA A 78 -8.06 10.36 -4.86
CA ALA A 78 -9.29 10.71 -5.57
C ALA A 78 -9.30 12.18 -6.03
N MET A 79 -8.66 13.08 -5.29
CA MET A 79 -8.49 14.49 -5.68
C MET A 79 -7.46 14.69 -6.81
N LEU A 80 -6.57 13.71 -7.01
CA LEU A 80 -5.59 13.69 -8.10
C LEU A 80 -6.14 12.87 -9.29
N ALA A 81 -7.30 13.25 -9.81
CA ALA A 81 -7.96 12.53 -10.91
C ALA A 81 -7.08 12.41 -12.17
N ASP A 82 -6.07 13.27 -12.31
CA ASP A 82 -5.07 13.28 -13.36
C ASP A 82 -3.84 12.42 -13.07
N ALA A 83 -3.75 11.82 -11.87
CA ALA A 83 -2.63 10.99 -11.48
C ALA A 83 -3.00 9.51 -11.57
N ASN A 84 -2.14 8.75 -12.22
CA ASN A 84 -2.22 7.29 -12.29
C ASN A 84 -0.99 6.66 -11.64
N VAL A 85 -1.21 5.69 -10.75
CA VAL A 85 -0.17 4.84 -10.15
C VAL A 85 -0.43 3.42 -10.60
N GLU A 86 0.45 2.91 -11.43
CA GLU A 86 0.37 1.61 -12.06
C GLU A 86 1.48 0.71 -11.54
N PRO A 87 1.18 -0.48 -10.97
CA PRO A 87 2.20 -1.47 -10.70
C PRO A 87 2.72 -2.02 -12.02
N LEU A 88 4.04 -1.96 -12.25
CA LEU A 88 4.68 -2.57 -13.42
C LEU A 88 5.02 -4.03 -13.17
N GLY A 89 5.22 -4.42 -11.91
CA GLY A 89 5.48 -5.78 -11.50
C GLY A 89 5.92 -5.87 -10.05
N PHE A 90 5.82 -7.07 -9.53
CA PHE A 90 6.40 -7.45 -8.25
C PHE A 90 7.49 -8.48 -8.55
N ASP A 91 8.74 -8.05 -8.43
CA ASP A 91 9.89 -8.87 -8.80
C ASP A 91 10.11 -10.01 -7.82
N GLN A 92 9.80 -9.75 -6.54
CA GLN A 92 9.93 -10.74 -5.48
C GLN A 92 8.84 -10.56 -4.43
N ILE A 93 8.21 -11.67 -4.05
CA ILE A 93 7.38 -11.80 -2.86
C ILE A 93 7.82 -13.09 -2.17
N LEU A 94 8.49 -12.96 -1.05
CA LEU A 94 9.08 -14.07 -0.29
C LEU A 94 8.66 -13.97 1.16
N ALA A 95 8.42 -15.09 1.82
CA ALA A 95 8.17 -15.11 3.26
C ALA A 95 8.62 -16.44 3.90
N ASP A 96 8.67 -16.41 5.23
CA ASP A 96 8.69 -17.57 6.11
C ASP A 96 7.68 -17.39 7.27
N ASP A 97 7.79 -18.16 8.32
CA ASP A 97 6.85 -18.09 9.46
C ASP A 97 6.87 -16.74 10.16
N HIS A 98 7.97 -15.98 10.08
CA HIS A 98 8.19 -14.77 10.86
C HIS A 98 8.26 -13.50 10.04
N TYR A 99 8.79 -13.58 8.81
CA TYR A 99 9.03 -12.40 7.98
C TYR A 99 8.57 -12.59 6.54
N GLY A 100 8.20 -11.49 5.91
CA GLY A 100 7.93 -11.42 4.49
C GLY A 100 8.51 -10.17 3.87
N ILE A 101 8.89 -10.27 2.60
CA ILE A 101 9.43 -9.17 1.81
C ILE A 101 8.68 -9.11 0.49
N VAL A 102 8.27 -7.90 0.14
CA VAL A 102 7.68 -7.58 -1.16
C VAL A 102 8.53 -6.52 -1.82
N HIS A 103 8.95 -6.77 -3.05
CA HIS A 103 9.69 -5.83 -3.87
C HIS A 103 8.93 -5.62 -5.18
N GLY A 104 8.64 -4.37 -5.53
CA GLY A 104 7.85 -4.05 -6.71
C GLY A 104 8.26 -2.75 -7.36
N THR A 105 7.95 -2.64 -8.64
CA THR A 105 8.17 -1.45 -9.44
C THR A 105 6.83 -0.83 -9.84
N PHE A 106 6.73 0.47 -9.69
CA PHE A 106 5.53 1.25 -9.96
C PHE A 106 5.84 2.37 -10.94
N ARG A 107 4.93 2.61 -11.87
CA ARG A 107 4.93 3.79 -12.72
C ARG A 107 3.91 4.79 -12.19
N THR A 108 4.32 6.04 -12.09
CA THR A 108 3.39 7.14 -11.76
C THR A 108 3.38 8.12 -12.91
N THR A 109 2.18 8.49 -13.35
CA THR A 109 1.95 9.51 -14.39
C THR A 109 1.03 10.60 -13.86
N ARG A 110 1.35 11.86 -14.16
CA ARG A 110 0.50 13.01 -13.92
C ARG A 110 0.75 14.06 -14.98
N GLY A 111 -0.25 14.32 -15.81
CA GLY A 111 -0.04 15.14 -17.01
C GLY A 111 1.09 14.55 -17.86
N ASP A 112 2.05 15.39 -18.26
CA ASP A 112 3.22 14.95 -19.03
C ASP A 112 4.36 14.38 -18.17
N ALA A 113 4.24 14.41 -16.85
CA ALA A 113 5.24 13.88 -15.94
C ALA A 113 5.06 12.37 -15.76
N VAL A 114 6.12 11.62 -16.01
CA VAL A 114 6.17 10.16 -15.85
C VAL A 114 7.42 9.80 -15.08
N TRP A 115 7.27 8.99 -14.03
CA TRP A 115 8.42 8.40 -13.37
C TRP A 115 8.14 7.00 -12.82
N THR A 116 9.20 6.23 -12.73
CA THR A 116 9.20 4.88 -12.20
C THR A 116 9.90 4.89 -10.85
N ARG A 117 9.33 4.20 -9.89
CA ARG A 117 9.89 4.03 -8.55
C ARG A 117 9.89 2.57 -8.14
N VAL A 118 10.83 2.22 -7.29
CA VAL A 118 10.87 0.92 -6.62
C VAL A 118 10.27 1.07 -5.23
N GLY A 119 9.42 0.15 -4.84
CA GLY A 119 8.87 0.04 -3.49
C GLY A 119 9.27 -1.28 -2.85
N MET A 120 9.53 -1.25 -1.55
CA MET A 120 9.80 -2.43 -0.75
C MET A 120 8.90 -2.42 0.48
N GLY A 121 8.20 -3.52 0.70
CA GLY A 121 7.46 -3.79 1.94
C GLY A 121 8.12 -4.93 2.70
N ALA A 122 8.37 -4.74 4.00
CA ALA A 122 8.74 -5.79 4.91
C ALA A 122 7.61 -6.04 5.90
N TRP A 123 7.36 -7.30 6.22
CA TRP A 123 6.27 -7.73 7.08
C TRP A 123 6.78 -8.63 8.18
N ARG A 124 6.22 -8.50 9.37
CA ARG A 124 6.44 -9.43 10.47
C ARG A 124 5.15 -10.16 10.79
N PHE A 125 5.28 -11.47 10.99
CA PHE A 125 4.19 -12.37 11.31
C PHE A 125 4.40 -13.03 12.67
N GLU A 126 3.29 -13.26 13.38
CA GLU A 126 3.20 -14.10 14.58
C GLU A 126 2.03 -15.05 14.34
N ASP A 127 2.31 -16.36 14.36
CA ASP A 127 1.32 -17.41 14.12
C ASP A 127 0.47 -17.21 12.85
N GLY A 128 1.10 -16.73 11.77
CA GLY A 128 0.47 -16.45 10.49
C GLY A 128 -0.33 -15.15 10.43
N ILE A 129 -0.36 -14.37 11.49
CA ILE A 129 -1.00 -13.05 11.56
C ILE A 129 0.04 -11.96 11.33
N ALA A 130 -0.25 -11.03 10.45
CA ALA A 130 0.59 -9.86 10.21
C ALA A 130 0.46 -8.88 11.39
N VAL A 131 1.59 -8.60 12.05
CA VAL A 131 1.63 -7.77 13.27
C VAL A 131 2.40 -6.49 13.08
N GLU A 132 3.24 -6.40 12.03
CA GLU A 132 4.04 -5.21 11.77
C GLU A 132 4.41 -5.10 10.28
N HIS A 133 4.39 -3.90 9.74
CA HIS A 133 4.71 -3.62 8.35
C HIS A 133 5.58 -2.38 8.22
N TRP A 134 6.62 -2.48 7.42
CA TRP A 134 7.49 -1.38 7.00
C TRP A 134 7.34 -1.15 5.52
N GLU A 135 7.09 0.10 5.14
CA GLU A 135 7.02 0.51 3.74
C GLU A 135 8.13 1.49 3.41
N LEU A 136 8.90 1.16 2.40
CA LEU A 136 9.97 1.98 1.85
C LEU A 136 9.71 2.17 0.36
N SER A 137 9.90 3.39 -0.10
CA SER A 137 9.84 3.73 -1.52
C SER A 137 11.04 4.57 -1.88
N ASP A 138 11.77 4.16 -2.90
CA ASP A 138 12.78 5.03 -3.49
C ASP A 138 12.09 6.09 -4.36
N GLY A 139 12.66 7.21 -4.42
CA GLY A 139 12.17 8.34 -5.19
C GLY A 139 12.10 9.59 -4.32
N PRO A 140 12.86 10.60 -4.71
CA PRO A 140 12.87 11.86 -3.99
C PRO A 140 11.48 12.46 -4.06
N LYS A 141 10.93 12.80 -2.91
CA LYS A 141 9.77 13.67 -2.84
C LYS A 141 8.44 13.07 -3.32
N TRP A 142 8.29 11.73 -3.25
CA TRP A 142 6.99 11.14 -3.55
C TRP A 142 5.87 11.77 -2.72
N ASP A 143 6.07 11.85 -1.42
CA ASP A 143 5.07 12.44 -0.53
C ASP A 143 4.85 13.93 -0.81
N GLU A 144 5.94 14.69 -1.04
CA GLU A 144 5.84 16.10 -1.40
C GLU A 144 5.06 16.31 -2.71
N TRP A 145 5.35 15.50 -3.72
CA TRP A 145 4.62 15.56 -4.98
C TRP A 145 3.16 15.14 -4.83
N PHE A 146 2.91 14.04 -4.10
CA PHE A 146 1.57 13.52 -3.86
C PHE A 146 0.71 14.51 -3.07
N LEU A 147 1.32 15.26 -2.15
CA LEU A 147 0.66 16.24 -1.32
C LEU A 147 0.64 17.66 -1.94
N ALA A 148 1.37 17.87 -3.02
CA ALA A 148 1.41 19.17 -3.70
C ALA A 148 0.00 19.64 -4.10
N GLY A 149 -0.32 20.89 -3.74
CA GLY A 149 -1.62 21.49 -4.00
C GLY A 149 -2.72 21.11 -3.00
N ASP A 150 -2.41 20.28 -1.99
CA ASP A 150 -3.31 20.11 -0.86
C ASP A 150 -3.19 21.31 0.10
N PRO A 151 -4.31 22.01 0.44
CA PRO A 151 -4.27 23.18 1.30
C PRO A 151 -3.79 22.89 2.72
N ASP A 152 -3.88 21.66 3.16
CA ASP A 152 -3.42 21.24 4.48
C ASP A 152 -1.94 20.85 4.51
N PHE A 153 -1.29 20.80 3.34
CA PHE A 153 0.12 20.45 3.26
C PHE A 153 1.01 21.69 3.44
N ASN A 154 1.77 21.69 4.52
CA ASN A 154 2.67 22.79 4.90
C ASN A 154 4.13 22.60 4.47
N GLY A 155 4.40 21.61 3.61
CA GLY A 155 5.76 21.25 3.17
C GLY A 155 6.40 20.13 4.00
N SER A 156 5.72 19.61 5.02
CA SER A 156 6.17 18.46 5.82
C SER A 156 5.20 17.29 5.69
N ALA A 157 5.62 16.25 4.96
CA ALA A 157 4.84 15.02 4.84
C ALA A 157 4.64 14.33 6.20
N LEU A 158 5.66 14.37 7.06
CA LEU A 158 5.56 13.83 8.41
C LEU A 158 4.44 14.52 9.21
N GLU A 159 4.42 15.85 9.25
CA GLU A 159 3.38 16.59 9.97
C GLU A 159 2.00 16.38 9.36
N TYR A 160 1.91 16.34 8.02
CA TYR A 160 0.65 16.09 7.34
C TYR A 160 0.04 14.75 7.74
N TRP A 161 0.83 13.67 7.67
CA TRP A 161 0.33 12.32 7.95
C TRP A 161 0.06 12.06 9.43
N THR A 162 0.75 12.75 10.33
CA THR A 162 0.57 12.58 11.79
C THR A 162 -0.39 13.57 12.43
N ARG A 163 -0.88 14.55 11.69
CA ARG A 163 -1.82 15.54 12.22
C ARG A 163 -3.16 14.89 12.57
N GLY A 164 -3.51 14.94 13.86
CA GLY A 164 -4.75 14.40 14.38
C GLY A 164 -4.71 12.91 14.75
N VAL A 165 -3.50 12.35 14.89
CA VAL A 165 -3.26 10.99 15.39
C VAL A 165 -2.79 11.03 16.83
#